data_78cc6fa1d83ae200ea8dea255df04d23
#
_entry.id   78cc6fa1d83ae200ea8dea255df04d23
#
_cell.length_a   1.000
_cell.length_b   1.000
_cell.length_c   1.000
_cell.angle_alpha   90.00
_cell.angle_beta   90.00
_cell.angle_gamma   90.00
#
_symmetry.space_group_name_H-M   'P 1'
#
loop_
_entity.id
_entity.type
_entity.pdbx_description
1 polymer ?
#
loop_
_entity_poly.entity_id
_entity_poly.type
_entity_poly.pdbx_seq_one_letter_code
_entity_poly.pdbx_strand_id
1 'polypeptide(L)'
;MTGSTVYRTRDIPAFIGSGVLSTLASLVQSVAIGWQVYDMERTPLALGLVGLCQFVPLFALTLPAGELADRIDPRRLLAGAQIMQAVCSGLFLLCTVLSPHRALPFYFVLALFGAARGFSEPATQSLLAFLVPPEGLAKAIARNNSLLTTSVIGGPAVGGFLYTAGPMATYSVCLVAFVASAALAAGLGGRRVDHGASHLAERWERVAEGIRFVRQRPIVLGAVSLDLFAVLLGGAAALLPVFARDVLHVGPGGLGILRSAPAVGAALTAFFLARFPIERRSGTHLFVAVALFGAATMAFGLSRNFYLSLVMLCVTGAADMVSVFIRQSLINFATPDPMRGRVGAVTMMFIGASNELGDFESGMTAALFGTIPAVVIGGLGTLVVVAAWMRLFPPLWKVDRLTDAVPAVS
;
A
#
# COMPACT_ATOMS: atom_id res chain seq x y z
N MET A 1 23.37 -34.87 -7.33
CA MET A 1 22.10 -35.22 -8.00
C MET A 1 21.34 -33.95 -8.24
N THR A 2 21.48 -33.37 -9.42
CA THR A 2 20.83 -32.12 -9.85
C THR A 2 19.39 -32.45 -10.20
N GLY A 3 18.50 -32.25 -9.22
CA GLY A 3 17.07 -32.32 -9.46
C GLY A 3 16.63 -31.16 -10.34
N SER A 4 16.39 -31.41 -11.62
CA SER A 4 15.81 -30.46 -12.54
C SER A 4 14.48 -29.95 -11.98
N THR A 5 14.44 -28.69 -11.58
CA THR A 5 13.21 -28.00 -11.20
C THR A 5 12.35 -27.92 -12.46
N VAL A 6 11.30 -28.71 -12.55
CA VAL A 6 10.38 -28.69 -13.70
C VAL A 6 9.51 -27.42 -13.55
N TYR A 7 9.96 -26.33 -14.14
CA TYR A 7 9.16 -25.12 -14.27
C TYR A 7 8.02 -25.40 -15.25
N ARG A 8 6.77 -25.33 -14.77
CA ARG A 8 5.61 -25.41 -15.65
C ARG A 8 5.35 -24.05 -16.25
N THR A 9 5.35 -23.95 -17.57
CA THR A 9 5.08 -22.70 -18.31
C THR A 9 3.73 -22.05 -17.96
N ARG A 10 2.79 -22.81 -17.39
CA ARG A 10 1.47 -22.35 -16.93
C ARG A 10 1.47 -21.74 -15.54
N ASP A 11 2.52 -21.94 -14.73
CA ASP A 11 2.52 -21.50 -13.32
C ASP A 11 2.70 -19.98 -13.21
N ILE A 12 3.53 -19.38 -14.07
CA ILE A 12 3.74 -17.93 -14.08
C ILE A 12 2.46 -17.14 -14.41
N PRO A 13 1.73 -17.44 -15.50
CA PRO A 13 0.46 -16.78 -15.77
C PRO A 13 -0.59 -17.01 -14.66
N ALA A 14 -0.65 -18.20 -14.08
CA ALA A 14 -1.58 -18.52 -12.99
C ALA A 14 -1.25 -17.72 -11.72
N PHE A 15 0.04 -17.61 -11.36
CA PHE A 15 0.51 -16.79 -10.25
C PHE A 15 0.17 -15.30 -10.45
N ILE A 16 0.50 -14.76 -11.62
CA ILE A 16 0.18 -13.37 -11.96
C ILE A 16 -1.34 -13.14 -11.94
N GLY A 17 -2.11 -14.05 -12.54
CA GLY A 17 -3.57 -13.98 -12.54
C GLY A 17 -4.17 -14.02 -11.14
N SER A 18 -3.66 -14.88 -10.24
CA SER A 18 -4.05 -14.91 -8.85
C SER A 18 -3.75 -13.57 -8.16
N GLY A 19 -2.55 -13.01 -8.32
CA GLY A 19 -2.18 -11.72 -7.75
C GLY A 19 -3.06 -10.56 -8.25
N VAL A 20 -3.33 -10.50 -9.55
CA VAL A 20 -4.18 -9.47 -10.17
C VAL A 20 -5.61 -9.55 -9.65
N LEU A 21 -6.21 -10.76 -9.63
CA LEU A 21 -7.58 -10.96 -9.13
C LEU A 21 -7.70 -10.59 -7.66
N SER A 22 -6.77 -11.03 -6.81
CA SER A 22 -6.75 -10.70 -5.39
C SER A 22 -6.60 -9.21 -5.15
N THR A 23 -5.70 -8.54 -5.87
CA THR A 23 -5.47 -7.09 -5.76
C THR A 23 -6.70 -6.31 -6.21
N LEU A 24 -7.28 -6.65 -7.37
CA LEU A 24 -8.50 -6.01 -7.86
C LEU A 24 -9.66 -6.19 -6.88
N ALA A 25 -9.88 -7.41 -6.38
CA ALA A 25 -10.95 -7.68 -5.41
C ALA A 25 -10.74 -6.88 -4.11
N SER A 26 -9.52 -6.79 -3.61
CA SER A 26 -9.19 -6.00 -2.41
C SER A 26 -9.47 -4.51 -2.60
N LEU A 27 -9.11 -3.95 -3.75
CA LEU A 27 -9.31 -2.52 -4.06
C LEU A 27 -10.80 -2.20 -4.28
N VAL A 28 -11.52 -3.05 -5.01
CA VAL A 28 -12.97 -2.95 -5.21
C VAL A 28 -13.68 -2.99 -3.85
N GLN A 29 -13.33 -3.98 -3.02
CA GLN A 29 -13.90 -4.15 -1.69
C GLN A 29 -13.60 -2.98 -0.76
N SER A 30 -12.39 -2.42 -0.82
CA SER A 30 -11.99 -1.25 -0.01
C SER A 30 -12.84 -0.01 -0.33
N VAL A 31 -13.16 0.23 -1.62
CA VAL A 31 -14.06 1.32 -2.02
C VAL A 31 -15.48 1.07 -1.49
N ALA A 32 -15.98 -0.17 -1.64
CA ALA A 32 -17.31 -0.55 -1.18
C ALA A 32 -17.47 -0.38 0.34
N ILE A 33 -16.50 -0.86 1.11
CA ILE A 33 -16.50 -0.77 2.57
C ILE A 33 -16.44 0.70 3.01
N GLY A 34 -15.52 1.49 2.44
CA GLY A 34 -15.39 2.91 2.79
C GLY A 34 -16.67 3.68 2.54
N TRP A 35 -17.34 3.44 1.40
CA TRP A 35 -18.62 4.06 1.10
C TRP A 35 -19.72 3.59 2.04
N GLN A 36 -19.87 2.28 2.24
CA GLN A 36 -20.95 1.69 3.02
C GLN A 36 -20.85 2.03 4.50
N VAL A 37 -19.67 1.93 5.10
CA VAL A 37 -19.44 2.27 6.51
C VAL A 37 -19.73 3.75 6.74
N TYR A 38 -19.27 4.62 5.83
CA TYR A 38 -19.59 6.04 5.93
C TYR A 38 -21.09 6.32 5.74
N ASP A 39 -21.77 5.55 4.89
CA ASP A 39 -23.22 5.68 4.72
C ASP A 39 -24.00 5.33 5.99
N MET A 40 -23.53 4.34 6.75
CA MET A 40 -24.16 3.89 7.99
C MET A 40 -23.90 4.85 9.16
N GLU A 41 -22.64 5.23 9.40
CA GLU A 41 -22.21 5.95 10.62
C GLU A 41 -22.21 7.47 10.46
N ARG A 42 -22.03 7.98 9.23
CA ARG A 42 -21.95 9.41 8.90
C ARG A 42 -20.90 10.18 9.71
N THR A 43 -19.89 9.48 10.21
CA THR A 43 -18.79 10.07 10.97
C THR A 43 -17.45 9.78 10.29
N PRO A 44 -16.56 10.78 10.15
CA PRO A 44 -15.23 10.56 9.60
C PRO A 44 -14.40 9.56 10.43
N LEU A 45 -14.62 9.48 11.75
CA LEU A 45 -13.96 8.54 12.65
C LEU A 45 -14.22 7.09 12.24
N ALA A 46 -15.42 6.78 11.73
CA ALA A 46 -15.75 5.44 11.24
C ALA A 46 -14.81 4.98 10.13
N LEU A 47 -14.39 5.90 9.25
CA LEU A 47 -13.41 5.60 8.19
C LEU A 47 -12.01 5.38 8.75
N GLY A 48 -11.60 6.17 9.75
CA GLY A 48 -10.34 5.92 10.46
C GLY A 48 -10.31 4.56 11.13
N LEU A 49 -11.43 4.14 11.74
CA LEU A 49 -11.55 2.79 12.33
C LEU A 49 -11.50 1.67 11.28
N VAL A 50 -11.96 1.89 10.05
CA VAL A 50 -11.81 0.92 8.94
C VAL A 50 -10.34 0.62 8.69
N GLY A 51 -9.47 1.64 8.59
CA GLY A 51 -8.03 1.46 8.45
C GLY A 51 -7.42 0.75 9.66
N LEU A 52 -7.70 1.24 10.86
CA LEU A 52 -7.13 0.70 12.10
C LEU A 52 -7.49 -0.78 12.32
N CYS A 53 -8.75 -1.16 12.09
CA CYS A 53 -9.20 -2.55 12.25
C CYS A 53 -8.50 -3.51 11.29
N GLN A 54 -8.12 -3.07 10.09
CA GLN A 54 -7.33 -3.88 9.17
C GLN A 54 -5.86 -3.91 9.56
N PHE A 55 -5.32 -2.74 9.93
CA PHE A 55 -3.90 -2.58 10.20
C PHE A 55 -3.42 -3.37 11.41
N VAL A 56 -4.14 -3.30 12.54
CA VAL A 56 -3.70 -3.93 13.79
C VAL A 56 -3.45 -5.44 13.64
N PRO A 57 -4.37 -6.25 13.08
CA PRO A 57 -4.11 -7.66 12.86
C PRO A 57 -3.05 -7.93 11.79
N LEU A 58 -3.06 -7.15 10.70
CA LEU A 58 -2.05 -7.26 9.64
C LEU A 58 -0.65 -7.07 10.21
N PHE A 59 -0.44 -5.98 10.95
CA PHE A 59 0.86 -5.64 11.53
C PHE A 59 1.30 -6.67 12.58
N ALA A 60 0.40 -7.05 13.49
CA ALA A 60 0.68 -8.04 14.53
C ALA A 60 1.04 -9.42 13.97
N LEU A 61 0.44 -9.79 12.84
CA LEU A 61 0.65 -11.10 12.22
C LEU A 61 1.74 -11.13 11.15
N THR A 62 2.29 -10.00 10.72
CA THR A 62 3.32 -9.96 9.67
C THR A 62 4.53 -10.82 9.99
N LEU A 63 5.07 -10.76 11.20
CA LEU A 63 6.23 -11.56 11.61
C LEU A 63 5.88 -13.04 11.81
N PRO A 64 4.81 -13.43 12.54
CA PRO A 64 4.37 -14.82 12.62
C PRO A 64 4.01 -15.42 11.25
N ALA A 65 3.36 -14.63 10.39
CA ALA A 65 3.03 -15.08 9.03
C ALA A 65 4.26 -15.38 8.18
N GLY A 66 5.31 -14.59 8.34
CA GLY A 66 6.58 -14.87 7.69
C GLY A 66 7.23 -16.17 8.18
N GLU A 67 7.20 -16.47 9.49
CA GLU A 67 7.68 -17.75 10.01
C GLU A 67 6.84 -18.92 9.47
N LEU A 68 5.53 -18.75 9.40
CA LEU A 68 4.65 -19.76 8.86
C LEU A 68 4.90 -20.00 7.35
N ALA A 69 5.20 -18.95 6.60
CA ALA A 69 5.55 -19.03 5.18
C ALA A 69 6.85 -19.82 4.93
N ASP A 70 7.78 -19.82 5.90
CA ASP A 70 9.01 -20.63 5.82
C ASP A 70 8.74 -22.12 6.14
N ARG A 71 7.72 -22.41 6.96
CA ARG A 71 7.41 -23.78 7.42
C ARG A 71 6.39 -24.51 6.55
N ILE A 72 5.42 -23.79 6.01
CA ILE A 72 4.33 -24.32 5.20
C ILE A 72 4.61 -24.04 3.72
N ASP A 73 4.07 -24.86 2.83
CA ASP A 73 4.12 -24.64 1.39
C ASP A 73 3.48 -23.25 1.07
N PRO A 74 4.25 -22.29 0.50
CA PRO A 74 3.76 -20.93 0.24
C PRO A 74 2.50 -20.89 -0.63
N ARG A 75 2.27 -21.91 -1.49
CA ARG A 75 1.05 -22.03 -2.32
C ARG A 75 -0.18 -22.28 -1.46
N ARG A 76 -0.07 -23.20 -0.50
CA ARG A 76 -1.16 -23.53 0.43
C ARG A 76 -1.44 -22.35 1.36
N LEU A 77 -0.39 -21.66 1.78
CA LEU A 77 -0.53 -20.47 2.61
C LEU A 77 -1.22 -19.35 1.84
N LEU A 78 -0.81 -19.06 0.60
CA LEU A 78 -1.44 -18.07 -0.26
C LEU A 78 -2.90 -18.43 -0.57
N ALA A 79 -3.16 -19.67 -1.00
CA ALA A 79 -4.52 -20.13 -1.28
C ALA A 79 -5.42 -20.04 -0.03
N GLY A 80 -4.92 -20.46 1.14
CA GLY A 80 -5.65 -20.37 2.41
C GLY A 80 -5.96 -18.93 2.81
N ALA A 81 -5.01 -18.01 2.65
CA ALA A 81 -5.22 -16.60 2.91
C ALA A 81 -6.27 -15.98 1.96
N GLN A 82 -6.24 -16.34 0.67
CA GLN A 82 -7.22 -15.88 -0.32
C GLN A 82 -8.63 -16.49 -0.09
N ILE A 83 -8.71 -17.75 0.37
CA ILE A 83 -9.99 -18.33 0.81
C ILE A 83 -10.53 -17.56 2.02
N MET A 84 -9.69 -17.21 2.98
CA MET A 84 -10.11 -16.39 4.11
C MET A 84 -10.61 -15.01 3.67
N GLN A 85 -9.96 -14.38 2.69
CA GLN A 85 -10.43 -13.13 2.08
C GLN A 85 -11.78 -13.31 1.37
N ALA A 86 -12.00 -14.45 0.70
CA ALA A 86 -13.29 -14.81 0.11
C ALA A 86 -14.37 -14.97 1.20
N VAL A 87 -14.06 -15.66 2.30
CA VAL A 87 -14.98 -15.78 3.47
C VAL A 87 -15.31 -14.39 4.00
N CYS A 88 -14.34 -13.49 4.14
CA CYS A 88 -14.60 -12.11 4.56
C CYS A 88 -15.56 -11.38 3.59
N SER A 89 -15.39 -11.56 2.28
CA SER A 89 -16.33 -10.98 1.29
C SER A 89 -17.74 -11.53 1.46
N GLY A 90 -17.87 -12.84 1.72
CA GLY A 90 -19.16 -13.48 2.06
C GLY A 90 -19.75 -12.95 3.38
N LEU A 91 -18.92 -12.71 4.38
CA LEU A 91 -19.36 -12.11 5.65
C LEU A 91 -19.78 -10.65 5.48
N PHE A 92 -19.11 -9.84 4.65
CA PHE A 92 -19.56 -8.48 4.31
C PHE A 92 -20.92 -8.50 3.60
N LEU A 93 -21.12 -9.46 2.68
CA LEU A 93 -22.42 -9.67 2.06
C LEU A 93 -23.49 -10.00 3.10
N LEU A 94 -23.19 -10.93 4.01
CA LEU A 94 -24.09 -11.33 5.10
C LEU A 94 -24.39 -10.15 6.04
N CYS A 95 -23.38 -9.39 6.45
CA CYS A 95 -23.55 -8.19 7.29
C CYS A 95 -24.44 -7.15 6.60
N THR A 96 -24.31 -6.98 5.29
CA THR A 96 -25.13 -6.05 4.51
C THR A 96 -26.62 -6.45 4.55
N VAL A 97 -26.92 -7.75 4.53
CA VAL A 97 -28.30 -8.26 4.57
C VAL A 97 -28.88 -8.25 5.99
N LEU A 98 -28.10 -8.75 6.97
CA LEU A 98 -28.59 -8.95 8.34
C LEU A 98 -28.51 -7.70 9.23
N SER A 99 -27.59 -6.79 8.93
CA SER A 99 -27.30 -5.62 9.78
C SER A 99 -27.12 -4.36 8.97
N PRO A 100 -28.12 -3.93 8.15
CA PRO A 100 -27.96 -2.85 7.17
C PRO A 100 -27.66 -1.48 7.78
N HIS A 101 -27.81 -1.29 9.10
CA HIS A 101 -27.65 -0.02 9.80
C HIS A 101 -26.60 -0.07 10.92
N ARG A 102 -25.76 -1.11 10.99
CA ARG A 102 -24.73 -1.25 12.04
C ARG A 102 -23.37 -1.54 11.43
N ALA A 103 -22.41 -0.64 11.65
CA ALA A 103 -21.03 -0.81 11.16
C ALA A 103 -20.19 -1.77 12.03
N LEU A 104 -20.57 -2.01 13.29
CA LEU A 104 -19.80 -2.84 14.21
C LEU A 104 -19.43 -4.23 13.66
N PRO A 105 -20.34 -5.02 13.03
CA PRO A 105 -19.96 -6.29 12.42
C PRO A 105 -18.92 -6.16 11.31
N PHE A 106 -18.94 -5.04 10.57
CA PHE A 106 -17.96 -4.78 9.51
C PHE A 106 -16.54 -4.63 10.08
N TYR A 107 -16.36 -3.99 11.23
CA TYR A 107 -15.04 -3.85 11.87
C TYR A 107 -14.44 -5.21 12.27
N PHE A 108 -15.25 -6.15 12.75
CA PHE A 108 -14.77 -7.50 13.05
C PHE A 108 -14.34 -8.25 11.78
N VAL A 109 -15.11 -8.14 10.70
CA VAL A 109 -14.76 -8.76 9.42
C VAL A 109 -13.50 -8.09 8.83
N LEU A 110 -13.35 -6.78 9.00
CA LEU A 110 -12.15 -6.02 8.60
C LEU A 110 -10.90 -6.50 9.34
N ALA A 111 -11.01 -6.77 10.63
CA ALA A 111 -9.91 -7.32 11.42
C ALA A 111 -9.48 -8.71 10.89
N LEU A 112 -10.45 -9.57 10.56
CA LEU A 112 -10.19 -10.87 9.96
C LEU A 112 -9.58 -10.75 8.55
N PHE A 113 -10.05 -9.79 7.76
CA PHE A 113 -9.50 -9.50 6.43
C PHE A 113 -8.05 -8.99 6.50
N GLY A 114 -7.76 -8.09 7.47
CA GLY A 114 -6.40 -7.62 7.74
C GLY A 114 -5.46 -8.76 8.15
N ALA A 115 -5.93 -9.68 9.01
CA ALA A 115 -5.19 -10.88 9.37
C ALA A 115 -4.88 -11.74 8.14
N ALA A 116 -5.86 -11.98 7.27
CA ALA A 116 -5.68 -12.75 6.04
C ALA A 116 -4.64 -12.09 5.09
N ARG A 117 -4.65 -10.77 4.97
CA ARG A 117 -3.65 -10.02 4.20
C ARG A 117 -2.24 -10.20 4.75
N GLY A 118 -2.08 -10.22 6.07
CA GLY A 118 -0.78 -10.45 6.72
C GLY A 118 -0.12 -11.77 6.30
N PHE A 119 -0.90 -12.80 5.97
CA PHE A 119 -0.38 -14.08 5.45
C PHE A 119 -0.16 -14.08 3.93
N SER A 120 -0.92 -13.30 3.17
CA SER A 120 -0.83 -13.29 1.70
C SER A 120 0.50 -12.73 1.19
N GLU A 121 0.98 -11.63 1.79
CA GLU A 121 2.17 -10.94 1.29
C GLU A 121 3.46 -11.75 1.39
N PRO A 122 3.83 -12.35 2.56
CA PRO A 122 5.01 -13.21 2.66
C PRO A 122 4.94 -14.42 1.73
N ALA A 123 3.75 -15.02 1.58
CA ALA A 123 3.54 -16.15 0.69
C ALA A 123 3.77 -15.78 -0.78
N THR A 124 3.29 -14.60 -1.21
CA THR A 124 3.47 -14.10 -2.58
C THR A 124 4.94 -13.84 -2.91
N GLN A 125 5.67 -13.19 -2.00
CA GLN A 125 7.10 -12.91 -2.18
C GLN A 125 7.93 -14.20 -2.29
N SER A 126 7.64 -15.17 -1.42
CA SER A 126 8.30 -16.48 -1.45
C SER A 126 8.05 -17.21 -2.78
N LEU A 127 6.80 -17.21 -3.28
CA LEU A 127 6.43 -17.90 -4.51
C LEU A 127 7.12 -17.34 -5.75
N LEU A 128 7.25 -16.04 -5.88
CA LEU A 128 7.85 -15.43 -7.05
C LEU A 128 9.30 -15.90 -7.26
N ALA A 129 10.06 -16.00 -6.16
CA ALA A 129 11.45 -16.48 -6.20
C ALA A 129 11.57 -17.96 -6.63
N PHE A 130 10.52 -18.78 -6.41
CA PHE A 130 10.51 -20.20 -6.74
C PHE A 130 9.98 -20.54 -8.13
N LEU A 131 9.05 -19.73 -8.63
CA LEU A 131 8.34 -20.05 -9.87
C LEU A 131 9.11 -19.65 -11.12
N VAL A 132 10.13 -18.80 -11.01
CA VAL A 132 10.79 -18.21 -12.17
C VAL A 132 12.29 -18.55 -12.19
N PRO A 133 12.82 -19.10 -13.29
CA PRO A 133 14.26 -19.28 -13.48
C PRO A 133 14.98 -17.92 -13.43
N PRO A 134 16.27 -17.89 -12.98
CA PRO A 134 17.03 -16.63 -12.88
C PRO A 134 17.05 -15.81 -14.17
N GLU A 135 17.11 -16.47 -15.34
CA GLU A 135 17.18 -15.83 -16.65
C GLU A 135 15.88 -15.13 -17.06
N GLY A 136 14.74 -15.60 -16.53
CA GLY A 136 13.39 -15.03 -16.79
C GLY A 136 12.87 -14.13 -15.70
N LEU A 137 13.54 -14.07 -14.55
CA LEU A 137 13.05 -13.44 -13.33
C LEU A 137 12.76 -11.93 -13.52
N ALA A 138 13.66 -11.19 -14.14
CA ALA A 138 13.49 -9.78 -14.40
C ALA A 138 12.25 -9.48 -15.25
N LYS A 139 12.00 -10.28 -16.30
CA LYS A 139 10.84 -10.13 -17.19
C LYS A 139 9.53 -10.48 -16.46
N ALA A 140 9.55 -11.53 -15.63
CA ALA A 140 8.39 -11.93 -14.85
C ALA A 140 8.03 -10.87 -13.78
N ILE A 141 9.02 -10.34 -13.06
CA ILE A 141 8.85 -9.23 -12.10
C ILE A 141 8.26 -8.01 -12.81
N ALA A 142 8.84 -7.59 -13.94
CA ALA A 142 8.37 -6.43 -14.68
C ALA A 142 6.90 -6.60 -15.12
N ARG A 143 6.54 -7.78 -15.65
CA ARG A 143 5.16 -8.08 -16.06
C ARG A 143 4.21 -8.11 -14.88
N ASN A 144 4.59 -8.74 -13.78
CA ASN A 144 3.79 -8.78 -12.54
C ASN A 144 3.53 -7.37 -12.03
N ASN A 145 4.58 -6.56 -11.90
CA ASN A 145 4.46 -5.19 -11.38
C ASN A 145 3.62 -4.30 -12.30
N SER A 146 3.75 -4.43 -13.63
CA SER A 146 2.92 -3.68 -14.58
C SER A 146 1.43 -4.00 -14.43
N LEU A 147 1.08 -5.28 -14.28
CA LEU A 147 -0.30 -5.71 -14.12
C LEU A 147 -0.86 -5.33 -12.76
N LEU A 148 -0.06 -5.43 -11.68
CA LEU A 148 -0.47 -4.96 -10.36
C LEU A 148 -0.68 -3.45 -10.35
N THR A 149 0.21 -2.68 -10.97
CA THR A 149 0.05 -1.22 -11.11
C THR A 149 -1.23 -0.87 -11.86
N THR A 150 -1.53 -1.59 -12.96
CA THR A 150 -2.79 -1.42 -13.69
C THR A 150 -4.00 -1.71 -12.79
N SER A 151 -3.91 -2.74 -11.94
CA SER A 151 -4.95 -3.06 -10.96
C SER A 151 -5.14 -1.96 -9.91
N VAL A 152 -4.04 -1.37 -9.44
CA VAL A 152 -4.07 -0.26 -8.46
C VAL A 152 -4.73 0.98 -9.06
N ILE A 153 -4.50 1.26 -10.34
CA ILE A 153 -5.14 2.40 -11.05
C ILE A 153 -6.62 2.11 -11.30
N GLY A 154 -6.93 0.95 -11.86
CA GLY A 154 -8.29 0.62 -12.31
C GLY A 154 -9.21 0.11 -11.21
N GLY A 155 -8.66 -0.57 -10.20
CA GLY A 155 -9.43 -1.24 -9.16
C GLY A 155 -10.42 -0.34 -8.42
N PRO A 156 -10.00 0.81 -7.90
CA PRO A 156 -10.92 1.72 -7.22
C PRO A 156 -12.02 2.26 -8.13
N ALA A 157 -11.72 2.58 -9.39
CA ALA A 157 -12.72 3.02 -10.37
C ALA A 157 -13.76 1.91 -10.63
N VAL A 158 -13.29 0.68 -10.90
CA VAL A 158 -14.16 -0.49 -11.04
C VAL A 158 -15.01 -0.69 -9.79
N GLY A 159 -14.42 -0.56 -8.59
CA GLY A 159 -15.12 -0.67 -7.32
C GLY A 159 -16.24 0.36 -7.16
N GLY A 160 -15.95 1.62 -7.47
CA GLY A 160 -16.94 2.69 -7.42
C GLY A 160 -18.09 2.49 -8.40
N PHE A 161 -17.78 2.11 -9.64
CA PHE A 161 -18.82 1.81 -10.63
C PHE A 161 -19.63 0.57 -10.29
N LEU A 162 -18.97 -0.50 -9.82
CA LEU A 162 -19.67 -1.72 -9.43
C LEU A 162 -20.59 -1.49 -8.23
N TYR A 163 -20.19 -0.62 -7.30
CA TYR A 163 -21.01 -0.27 -6.16
C TYR A 163 -22.29 0.50 -6.55
N THR A 164 -22.35 1.12 -7.72
CA THR A 164 -23.61 1.72 -8.22
C THR A 164 -24.69 0.68 -8.45
N ALA A 165 -24.31 -0.58 -8.71
CA ALA A 165 -25.24 -1.72 -8.80
C ALA A 165 -25.63 -2.28 -7.39
N GLY A 166 -25.09 -1.69 -6.32
CA GLY A 166 -25.35 -2.03 -4.94
C GLY A 166 -24.23 -2.83 -4.26
N PRO A 167 -24.20 -2.83 -2.91
CA PRO A 167 -23.18 -3.51 -2.13
C PRO A 167 -23.21 -5.03 -2.32
N MET A 168 -24.39 -5.63 -2.49
CA MET A 168 -24.52 -7.07 -2.72
C MET A 168 -23.80 -7.54 -3.99
N ALA A 169 -23.96 -6.81 -5.11
CA ALA A 169 -23.29 -7.12 -6.36
C ALA A 169 -21.77 -7.00 -6.18
N THR A 170 -21.31 -5.96 -5.51
CA THR A 170 -19.90 -5.69 -5.29
C THR A 170 -19.23 -6.78 -4.46
N TYR A 171 -19.79 -7.15 -3.30
CA TYR A 171 -19.21 -8.19 -2.46
C TYR A 171 -19.31 -9.59 -3.10
N SER A 172 -20.35 -9.86 -3.89
CA SER A 172 -20.43 -11.11 -4.65
C SER A 172 -19.34 -11.24 -5.69
N VAL A 173 -19.04 -10.18 -6.42
CA VAL A 173 -17.93 -10.15 -7.39
C VAL A 173 -16.59 -10.32 -6.67
N CYS A 174 -16.37 -9.66 -5.54
CA CYS A 174 -15.16 -9.83 -4.73
C CYS A 174 -15.01 -11.27 -4.24
N LEU A 175 -16.07 -11.88 -3.73
CA LEU A 175 -16.11 -13.27 -3.31
C LEU A 175 -15.65 -14.21 -4.44
N VAL A 176 -16.27 -14.08 -5.63
CA VAL A 176 -15.92 -14.91 -6.79
C VAL A 176 -14.48 -14.68 -7.21
N ALA A 177 -14.01 -13.42 -7.23
CA ALA A 177 -12.64 -13.09 -7.60
C ALA A 177 -11.61 -13.66 -6.62
N PHE A 178 -11.86 -13.62 -5.31
CA PHE A 178 -10.97 -14.25 -4.32
C PHE A 178 -10.99 -15.78 -4.39
N VAL A 179 -12.15 -16.40 -4.63
CA VAL A 179 -12.24 -17.86 -4.85
C VAL A 179 -11.47 -18.26 -6.11
N ALA A 180 -11.63 -17.53 -7.21
CA ALA A 180 -10.87 -17.78 -8.43
C ALA A 180 -9.36 -17.58 -8.22
N SER A 181 -8.97 -16.53 -7.49
CA SER A 181 -7.58 -16.29 -7.11
C SER A 181 -7.00 -17.45 -6.30
N ALA A 182 -7.73 -17.93 -5.29
CA ALA A 182 -7.35 -19.06 -4.45
C ALA A 182 -7.21 -20.37 -5.27
N ALA A 183 -8.12 -20.61 -6.21
CA ALA A 183 -8.06 -21.76 -7.10
C ALA A 183 -6.82 -21.74 -8.01
N LEU A 184 -6.48 -20.55 -8.55
CA LEU A 184 -5.24 -20.37 -9.33
C LEU A 184 -4.00 -20.60 -8.46
N ALA A 185 -3.96 -20.07 -7.22
CA ALA A 185 -2.85 -20.25 -6.29
C ALA A 185 -2.69 -21.72 -5.88
N ALA A 186 -3.78 -22.43 -5.60
CA ALA A 186 -3.77 -23.85 -5.26
C ALA A 186 -3.31 -24.74 -6.44
N GLY A 187 -3.59 -24.34 -7.68
CA GLY A 187 -3.21 -25.05 -8.91
C GLY A 187 -1.74 -24.91 -9.30
N LEU A 188 -0.96 -24.05 -8.63
CA LEU A 188 0.45 -23.83 -8.93
C LEU A 188 1.26 -25.10 -8.71
N GLY A 189 2.07 -25.48 -9.71
CA GLY A 189 3.02 -26.59 -9.64
C GLY A 189 4.30 -26.18 -8.90
N GLY A 190 5.07 -27.13 -8.42
CA GLY A 190 6.39 -26.89 -7.86
C GLY A 190 6.68 -27.77 -6.64
N ARG A 191 7.97 -27.97 -6.38
CA ARG A 191 8.48 -28.80 -5.29
C ARG A 191 8.74 -27.92 -4.07
N ARG A 192 8.40 -28.38 -2.88
CA ARG A 192 8.76 -27.77 -1.60
C ARG A 192 10.30 -27.63 -1.56
N VAL A 193 10.80 -26.43 -1.46
CA VAL A 193 12.20 -26.18 -1.12
C VAL A 193 12.26 -25.98 0.38
N ASP A 194 12.98 -26.88 1.05
CA ASP A 194 13.21 -26.81 2.50
C ASP A 194 14.23 -25.68 2.74
N HIS A 195 13.75 -24.48 2.95
CA HIS A 195 14.57 -23.40 3.49
C HIS A 195 14.50 -23.59 5.00
N GLY A 196 15.63 -23.89 5.63
CA GLY A 196 15.70 -24.04 7.08
C GLY A 196 14.90 -22.94 7.76
N ALA A 197 13.90 -23.34 8.57
CA ALA A 197 12.97 -22.41 9.21
C ALA A 197 13.74 -21.41 10.07
N SER A 198 13.66 -20.12 9.73
CA SER A 198 14.21 -19.09 10.59
C SER A 198 13.27 -18.90 11.79
N HIS A 199 13.83 -18.95 13.01
CA HIS A 199 13.05 -18.74 14.23
C HIS A 199 12.57 -17.28 14.34
N LEU A 200 11.40 -17.08 14.96
CA LEU A 200 10.81 -15.74 15.17
C LEU A 200 11.82 -14.80 15.86
N ALA A 201 12.62 -15.31 16.80
CA ALA A 201 13.67 -14.54 17.47
C ALA A 201 14.71 -13.98 16.49
N GLU A 202 15.16 -14.78 15.51
CA GLU A 202 16.13 -14.34 14.50
C GLU A 202 15.53 -13.28 13.55
N ARG A 203 14.21 -13.34 13.32
CA ARG A 203 13.52 -12.32 12.53
C ARG A 203 13.44 -11.00 13.26
N TRP A 204 13.11 -11.02 14.55
CA TRP A 204 13.14 -9.84 15.39
C TRP A 204 14.54 -9.23 15.47
N GLU A 205 15.56 -10.06 15.59
CA GLU A 205 16.95 -9.60 15.60
C GLU A 205 17.33 -8.92 14.27
N ARG A 206 16.95 -9.52 13.13
CA ARG A 206 17.14 -8.91 11.80
C ARG A 206 16.42 -7.57 11.64
N VAL A 207 15.20 -7.45 12.15
CA VAL A 207 14.45 -6.17 12.15
C VAL A 207 15.16 -5.15 13.07
N ALA A 208 15.58 -5.57 14.27
CA ALA A 208 16.30 -4.70 15.20
C ALA A 208 17.63 -4.20 14.61
N GLU A 209 18.36 -5.06 13.91
CA GLU A 209 19.59 -4.67 13.18
C GLU A 209 19.28 -3.67 12.06
N GLY A 210 18.19 -3.89 11.29
CA GLY A 210 17.74 -2.95 10.28
C GLY A 210 17.41 -1.58 10.86
N ILE A 211 16.67 -1.54 11.99
CA ILE A 211 16.34 -0.30 12.70
C ILE A 211 17.62 0.39 13.23
N ARG A 212 18.55 -0.37 13.80
CA ARG A 212 19.83 0.16 14.27
C ARG A 212 20.61 0.79 13.13
N PHE A 213 20.70 0.12 11.99
CA PHE A 213 21.36 0.64 10.79
C PHE A 213 20.72 1.95 10.31
N VAL A 214 19.38 1.98 10.19
CA VAL A 214 18.62 3.18 9.77
C VAL A 214 18.92 4.35 10.72
N ARG A 215 18.90 4.11 12.04
CA ARG A 215 19.18 5.16 13.05
C ARG A 215 20.61 5.69 13.01
N GLN A 216 21.58 4.89 12.59
CA GLN A 216 22.99 5.29 12.50
C GLN A 216 23.32 6.07 11.23
N ARG A 217 22.43 6.09 10.23
CA ARG A 217 22.64 6.74 8.95
C ARG A 217 21.70 7.93 8.74
N PRO A 218 22.15 9.18 8.93
CA PRO A 218 21.27 10.36 8.91
C PRO A 218 20.50 10.53 7.60
N ILE A 219 21.10 10.18 6.44
CA ILE A 219 20.44 10.25 5.13
C ILE A 219 19.28 9.23 5.07
N VAL A 220 19.51 7.98 5.51
CA VAL A 220 18.50 6.92 5.49
C VAL A 220 17.39 7.23 6.50
N LEU A 221 17.76 7.61 7.73
CA LEU A 221 16.81 8.00 8.76
C LEU A 221 15.95 9.19 8.32
N GLY A 222 16.61 10.22 7.76
CA GLY A 222 15.92 11.40 7.24
C GLY A 222 14.96 11.06 6.10
N ALA A 223 15.36 10.19 5.17
CA ALA A 223 14.52 9.79 4.05
C ALA A 223 13.31 8.96 4.50
N VAL A 224 13.50 7.96 5.37
CA VAL A 224 12.41 7.10 5.88
C VAL A 224 11.46 7.89 6.78
N SER A 225 11.99 8.72 7.67
CA SER A 225 11.16 9.50 8.60
C SER A 225 10.45 10.68 7.92
N LEU A 226 11.02 11.28 6.87
CA LEU A 226 10.33 12.30 6.07
C LEU A 226 9.04 11.75 5.49
N ASP A 227 9.10 10.56 4.90
CA ASP A 227 7.93 9.88 4.35
C ASP A 227 6.91 9.53 5.43
N LEU A 228 7.39 8.90 6.50
CA LEU A 228 6.53 8.51 7.63
C LEU A 228 5.66 9.67 8.09
N PHE A 229 6.26 10.82 8.39
CA PHE A 229 5.53 11.97 8.92
C PHE A 229 4.75 12.73 7.86
N ALA A 230 5.26 12.80 6.61
CA ALA A 230 4.54 13.45 5.53
C ALA A 230 3.25 12.71 5.16
N VAL A 231 3.30 11.37 5.12
CA VAL A 231 2.13 10.53 4.81
C VAL A 231 1.20 10.43 6.02
N LEU A 232 1.75 10.26 7.23
CA LEU A 232 0.98 10.20 8.47
C LEU A 232 0.07 11.43 8.64
N LEU A 233 0.60 12.62 8.35
CA LEU A 233 -0.17 13.88 8.50
C LEU A 233 -0.94 14.23 7.22
N GLY A 234 -0.40 13.93 6.04
CA GLY A 234 -0.96 14.35 4.75
C GLY A 234 -2.01 13.41 4.15
N GLY A 235 -2.42 12.36 4.85
CA GLY A 235 -3.31 11.32 4.34
C GLY A 235 -4.76 11.80 4.15
N ALA A 236 -5.14 12.23 2.93
CA ALA A 236 -6.53 12.55 2.60
C ALA A 236 -7.34 11.33 2.11
N ALA A 237 -6.69 10.18 1.89
CA ALA A 237 -7.29 9.02 1.23
C ALA A 237 -8.46 8.41 2.02
N ALA A 238 -8.35 8.34 3.34
CA ALA A 238 -9.41 7.86 4.21
C ALA A 238 -10.68 8.71 4.15
N LEU A 239 -10.55 10.02 3.92
CA LEU A 239 -11.66 10.98 3.90
C LEU A 239 -12.32 11.11 2.52
N LEU A 240 -11.81 10.46 1.48
CA LEU A 240 -12.40 10.52 0.13
C LEU A 240 -13.89 10.13 0.08
N PRO A 241 -14.41 9.15 0.84
CA PRO A 241 -15.86 8.89 0.89
C PRO A 241 -16.66 10.09 1.38
N VAL A 242 -16.16 10.83 2.39
CA VAL A 242 -16.79 12.04 2.90
C VAL A 242 -16.80 13.12 1.82
N PHE A 243 -15.64 13.36 1.20
CA PHE A 243 -15.54 14.35 0.11
C PHE A 243 -16.45 14.01 -1.06
N ALA A 244 -16.45 12.77 -1.53
CA ALA A 244 -17.27 12.33 -2.65
C ALA A 244 -18.76 12.53 -2.37
N ARG A 245 -19.22 12.27 -1.13
CA ARG A 245 -20.61 12.29 -0.77
C ARG A 245 -21.10 13.69 -0.37
N ASP A 246 -20.41 14.33 0.59
CA ASP A 246 -20.93 15.51 1.28
C ASP A 246 -20.35 16.82 0.76
N VAL A 247 -19.21 16.81 0.07
CA VAL A 247 -18.56 18.02 -0.47
C VAL A 247 -18.74 18.13 -1.97
N LEU A 248 -18.51 17.04 -2.70
CA LEU A 248 -18.53 17.02 -4.18
C LEU A 248 -19.83 16.46 -4.76
N HIS A 249 -20.63 15.75 -3.95
CA HIS A 249 -21.93 15.16 -4.32
C HIS A 249 -21.87 14.25 -5.57
N VAL A 250 -20.80 13.43 -5.70
CA VAL A 250 -20.52 12.66 -6.93
C VAL A 250 -20.83 11.15 -6.82
N GLY A 251 -21.33 10.69 -5.70
CA GLY A 251 -21.70 9.28 -5.52
C GLY A 251 -20.52 8.29 -5.51
N PRO A 252 -20.81 6.96 -5.44
CA PRO A 252 -19.77 5.93 -5.35
C PRO A 252 -18.88 5.83 -6.60
N GLY A 253 -19.44 6.03 -7.79
CA GLY A 253 -18.66 6.08 -9.05
C GLY A 253 -17.63 7.20 -9.02
N GLY A 254 -18.02 8.39 -8.56
CA GLY A 254 -17.11 9.53 -8.38
C GLY A 254 -16.03 9.24 -7.34
N LEU A 255 -16.37 8.56 -6.23
CA LEU A 255 -15.38 8.10 -5.26
C LEU A 255 -14.33 7.19 -5.88
N GLY A 256 -14.76 6.23 -6.69
CA GLY A 256 -13.85 5.32 -7.39
C GLY A 256 -12.86 6.07 -8.29
N ILE A 257 -13.33 7.07 -9.04
CA ILE A 257 -12.49 7.91 -9.90
C ILE A 257 -11.50 8.74 -9.05
N LEU A 258 -11.98 9.41 -7.98
CA LEU A 258 -11.12 10.18 -7.08
C LEU A 258 -10.04 9.31 -6.45
N ARG A 259 -10.38 8.10 -6.04
CA ARG A 259 -9.45 7.14 -5.41
C ARG A 259 -8.42 6.57 -6.40
N SER A 260 -8.72 6.55 -7.69
CA SER A 260 -7.78 6.16 -8.77
C SER A 260 -6.84 7.30 -9.18
N ALA A 261 -7.19 8.55 -8.93
CA ALA A 261 -6.46 9.71 -9.42
C ALA A 261 -4.99 9.77 -8.96
N PRO A 262 -4.63 9.51 -7.69
CA PRO A 262 -3.23 9.48 -7.26
C PRO A 262 -2.42 8.42 -8.01
N ALA A 263 -2.99 7.23 -8.23
CA ALA A 263 -2.32 6.16 -8.95
C ALA A 263 -2.06 6.50 -10.42
N VAL A 264 -2.97 7.22 -11.07
CA VAL A 264 -2.76 7.78 -12.43
C VAL A 264 -1.60 8.76 -12.42
N GLY A 265 -1.58 9.71 -11.49
CA GLY A 265 -0.49 10.68 -11.34
C GLY A 265 0.86 10.01 -11.12
N ALA A 266 0.91 9.02 -10.23
CA ALA A 266 2.11 8.23 -9.95
C ALA A 266 2.61 7.48 -11.19
N ALA A 267 1.70 6.81 -11.93
CA ALA A 267 2.06 6.05 -13.14
C ALA A 267 2.61 6.95 -14.26
N LEU A 268 1.98 8.11 -14.51
CA LEU A 268 2.48 9.08 -15.47
C LEU A 268 3.87 9.57 -15.08
N THR A 269 4.08 9.91 -13.81
CA THR A 269 5.37 10.37 -13.30
C THR A 269 6.43 9.27 -13.37
N ALA A 270 6.09 8.02 -13.05
CA ALA A 270 7.00 6.88 -13.19
C ALA A 270 7.46 6.70 -14.64
N PHE A 271 6.54 6.84 -15.60
CA PHE A 271 6.88 6.81 -17.03
C PHE A 271 7.85 7.94 -17.43
N PHE A 272 7.59 9.17 -16.95
CA PHE A 272 8.49 10.30 -17.19
C PHE A 272 9.87 10.09 -16.55
N LEU A 273 9.93 9.62 -15.30
CA LEU A 273 11.21 9.35 -14.61
C LEU A 273 12.01 8.23 -15.28
N ALA A 274 11.34 7.24 -15.85
CA ALA A 274 12.02 6.19 -16.64
C ALA A 274 12.68 6.74 -17.91
N ARG A 275 12.12 7.82 -18.51
CA ARG A 275 12.67 8.46 -19.71
C ARG A 275 13.64 9.59 -19.39
N PHE A 276 13.42 10.30 -18.28
CA PHE A 276 14.16 11.47 -17.82
C PHE A 276 14.51 11.31 -16.33
N PRO A 277 15.54 10.50 -15.99
CA PRO A 277 15.90 10.26 -14.60
C PRO A 277 16.44 11.52 -13.93
N ILE A 278 16.17 11.65 -12.64
CA ILE A 278 16.70 12.73 -11.82
C ILE A 278 18.15 12.39 -11.45
N GLU A 279 19.11 13.08 -12.06
CA GLU A 279 20.53 12.82 -11.87
C GLU A 279 21.20 13.78 -10.87
N ARG A 280 20.66 15.01 -10.72
CA ARG A 280 21.24 16.07 -9.89
C ARG A 280 20.21 16.71 -8.98
N ARG A 281 20.68 17.33 -7.91
CA ARG A 281 19.87 18.00 -6.90
C ARG A 281 18.77 17.10 -6.31
N SER A 282 19.11 15.82 -6.15
CA SER A 282 18.14 14.79 -5.72
C SER A 282 17.47 15.15 -4.39
N GLY A 283 18.25 15.68 -3.42
CA GLY A 283 17.70 16.16 -2.15
C GLY A 283 16.69 17.30 -2.36
N THR A 284 17.01 18.30 -3.18
CA THR A 284 16.09 19.41 -3.47
C THR A 284 14.80 18.91 -4.12
N HIS A 285 14.88 18.02 -5.12
CA HIS A 285 13.69 17.46 -5.76
C HIS A 285 12.82 16.65 -4.78
N LEU A 286 13.45 15.91 -3.85
CA LEU A 286 12.72 15.19 -2.80
C LEU A 286 11.88 16.13 -1.94
N PHE A 287 12.50 17.19 -1.41
CA PHE A 287 11.79 18.13 -0.55
C PHE A 287 10.73 18.95 -1.29
N VAL A 288 11.02 19.35 -2.54
CA VAL A 288 10.03 20.02 -3.40
C VAL A 288 8.85 19.09 -3.71
N ALA A 289 9.10 17.82 -3.98
CA ALA A 289 8.04 16.85 -4.22
C ALA A 289 7.14 16.68 -2.98
N VAL A 290 7.72 16.51 -1.79
CA VAL A 290 6.93 16.39 -0.55
C VAL A 290 6.18 17.69 -0.23
N ALA A 291 6.77 18.86 -0.50
CA ALA A 291 6.09 20.14 -0.36
C ALA A 291 4.91 20.28 -1.34
N LEU A 292 5.11 19.85 -2.59
CA LEU A 292 4.05 19.84 -3.61
C LEU A 292 2.91 18.88 -3.21
N PHE A 293 3.24 17.71 -2.64
CA PHE A 293 2.26 16.77 -2.09
C PHE A 293 1.39 17.48 -1.02
N GLY A 294 2.00 18.12 -0.03
CA GLY A 294 1.27 18.85 1.01
C GLY A 294 0.41 19.99 0.47
N ALA A 295 0.96 20.79 -0.45
CA ALA A 295 0.22 21.91 -1.08
C ALA A 295 -0.97 21.41 -1.92
N ALA A 296 -0.79 20.35 -2.69
CA ALA A 296 -1.85 19.74 -3.49
C ALA A 296 -2.94 19.10 -2.60
N THR A 297 -2.56 18.50 -1.46
CA THR A 297 -3.50 18.00 -0.44
C THR A 297 -4.34 19.13 0.13
N MET A 298 -3.74 20.28 0.47
CA MET A 298 -4.48 21.46 0.93
C MET A 298 -5.44 22.00 -0.15
N ALA A 299 -4.96 22.10 -1.40
CA ALA A 299 -5.77 22.54 -2.52
C ALA A 299 -6.96 21.61 -2.78
N PHE A 300 -6.75 20.28 -2.67
CA PHE A 300 -7.82 19.29 -2.69
C PHE A 300 -8.82 19.53 -1.55
N GLY A 301 -8.34 19.68 -0.32
CA GLY A 301 -9.21 19.90 0.86
C GLY A 301 -10.10 21.15 0.76
N LEU A 302 -9.63 22.20 0.10
CA LEU A 302 -10.37 23.43 -0.14
C LEU A 302 -11.27 23.38 -1.39
N SER A 303 -11.06 22.39 -2.25
CA SER A 303 -11.79 22.27 -3.52
C SER A 303 -13.23 21.79 -3.29
N ARG A 304 -14.16 22.43 -4.00
CA ARG A 304 -15.56 22.02 -4.13
C ARG A 304 -15.91 21.62 -5.58
N ASN A 305 -14.91 21.58 -6.44
CA ASN A 305 -15.07 21.21 -7.84
C ASN A 305 -14.45 19.82 -8.06
N PHE A 306 -15.23 18.90 -8.63
CA PHE A 306 -14.80 17.53 -8.87
C PHE A 306 -13.54 17.43 -9.73
N TYR A 307 -13.48 18.20 -10.83
CA TYR A 307 -12.34 18.15 -11.75
C TYR A 307 -11.07 18.73 -11.12
N LEU A 308 -11.19 19.84 -10.37
CA LEU A 308 -10.07 20.39 -9.62
C LEU A 308 -9.56 19.39 -8.57
N SER A 309 -10.47 18.78 -7.81
CA SER A 309 -10.14 17.73 -6.84
C SER A 309 -9.42 16.57 -7.48
N LEU A 310 -9.88 16.13 -8.67
CA LEU A 310 -9.24 15.05 -9.43
C LEU A 310 -7.81 15.43 -9.86
N VAL A 311 -7.62 16.65 -10.38
CA VAL A 311 -6.28 17.13 -10.77
C VAL A 311 -5.37 17.23 -9.56
N MET A 312 -5.85 17.78 -8.44
CA MET A 312 -5.02 17.88 -7.22
C MET A 312 -4.63 16.51 -6.68
N LEU A 313 -5.53 15.54 -6.69
CA LEU A 313 -5.21 14.15 -6.32
C LEU A 313 -4.23 13.48 -7.30
N CYS A 314 -4.31 13.76 -8.60
CA CYS A 314 -3.28 13.34 -9.55
C CYS A 314 -1.92 13.96 -9.22
N VAL A 315 -1.89 15.25 -8.86
CA VAL A 315 -0.66 15.95 -8.46
C VAL A 315 -0.08 15.37 -7.17
N THR A 316 -0.92 15.00 -6.18
CA THR A 316 -0.42 14.32 -4.96
C THR A 316 0.28 13.00 -5.33
N GLY A 317 -0.33 12.17 -6.17
CA GLY A 317 0.28 10.91 -6.60
C GLY A 317 1.55 11.10 -7.44
N ALA A 318 1.57 12.12 -8.30
CA ALA A 318 2.76 12.49 -9.08
C ALA A 318 3.92 12.92 -8.17
N ALA A 319 3.64 13.76 -7.21
CA ALA A 319 4.61 14.25 -6.23
C ALA A 319 5.13 13.12 -5.33
N ASP A 320 4.24 12.25 -4.85
CA ASP A 320 4.62 11.06 -4.08
C ASP A 320 5.54 10.14 -4.88
N MET A 321 5.25 9.88 -6.15
CA MET A 321 6.10 9.03 -7.00
C MET A 321 7.51 9.56 -7.16
N VAL A 322 7.70 10.88 -7.28
CA VAL A 322 9.04 11.51 -7.28
C VAL A 322 9.74 11.25 -5.95
N SER A 323 9.03 11.45 -4.83
CA SER A 323 9.56 11.20 -3.49
C SER A 323 9.96 9.73 -3.31
N VAL A 324 9.09 8.79 -3.68
CA VAL A 324 9.34 7.34 -3.62
C VAL A 324 10.58 6.96 -4.43
N PHE A 325 10.69 7.46 -5.67
CA PHE A 325 11.82 7.16 -6.55
C PHE A 325 13.16 7.60 -5.93
N ILE A 326 13.23 8.85 -5.48
CA ILE A 326 14.46 9.40 -4.91
C ILE A 326 14.79 8.69 -3.59
N ARG A 327 13.83 8.54 -2.70
CA ARG A 327 13.99 7.92 -1.39
C ARG A 327 14.45 6.47 -1.50
N GLN A 328 13.79 5.65 -2.32
CA GLN A 328 14.19 4.25 -2.51
C GLN A 328 15.58 4.15 -3.13
N SER A 329 15.91 5.02 -4.09
CA SER A 329 17.25 5.06 -4.67
C SER A 329 18.31 5.42 -3.61
N LEU A 330 18.09 6.47 -2.81
CA LEU A 330 19.00 6.86 -1.74
C LEU A 330 19.20 5.73 -0.71
N ILE A 331 18.12 5.09 -0.29
CA ILE A 331 18.18 3.96 0.66
C ILE A 331 18.99 2.80 0.06
N ASN A 332 18.75 2.46 -1.21
CA ASN A 332 19.46 1.37 -1.88
C ASN A 332 20.96 1.68 -2.05
N PHE A 333 21.34 2.91 -2.43
CA PHE A 333 22.75 3.30 -2.56
C PHE A 333 23.46 3.43 -1.21
N ALA A 334 22.75 3.90 -0.17
CA ALA A 334 23.32 4.04 1.17
C ALA A 334 23.43 2.71 1.94
N THR A 335 22.81 1.63 1.45
CA THR A 335 22.71 0.35 2.17
C THR A 335 23.62 -0.70 1.51
N PRO A 336 24.60 -1.26 2.26
CA PRO A 336 25.41 -2.39 1.78
C PRO A 336 24.56 -3.62 1.45
N ASP A 337 25.00 -4.43 0.48
CA ASP A 337 24.27 -5.61 0.00
C ASP A 337 23.77 -6.55 1.09
N PRO A 338 24.57 -6.90 2.15
CA PRO A 338 24.11 -7.78 3.22
C PRO A 338 22.97 -7.20 4.07
N MET A 339 22.80 -5.89 4.07
CA MET A 339 21.80 -5.17 4.87
C MET A 339 20.55 -4.78 4.09
N ARG A 340 20.55 -4.86 2.74
CA ARG A 340 19.43 -4.40 1.89
C ARG A 340 18.10 -5.04 2.27
N GLY A 341 18.08 -6.35 2.49
CA GLY A 341 16.85 -7.05 2.88
C GLY A 341 16.31 -6.58 4.25
N ARG A 342 17.20 -6.35 5.24
CA ARG A 342 16.82 -5.91 6.58
C ARG A 342 16.29 -4.48 6.57
N VAL A 343 16.98 -3.58 5.89
CA VAL A 343 16.56 -2.18 5.73
C VAL A 343 15.28 -2.07 4.90
N GLY A 344 15.15 -2.88 3.83
CA GLY A 344 13.93 -2.95 3.03
C GLY A 344 12.72 -3.39 3.85
N ALA A 345 12.86 -4.42 4.69
CA ALA A 345 11.77 -4.87 5.58
C ALA A 345 11.35 -3.76 6.57
N VAL A 346 12.30 -3.07 7.19
CA VAL A 346 12.03 -1.94 8.07
C VAL A 346 11.31 -0.81 7.32
N THR A 347 11.78 -0.45 6.12
CA THR A 347 11.15 0.60 5.30
C THR A 347 9.71 0.25 4.94
N MET A 348 9.44 -1.00 4.54
CA MET A 348 8.08 -1.46 4.24
C MET A 348 7.16 -1.44 5.46
N MET A 349 7.67 -1.81 6.64
CA MET A 349 6.91 -1.71 7.90
C MET A 349 6.55 -0.25 8.21
N PHE A 350 7.48 0.69 8.03
CA PHE A 350 7.22 2.12 8.24
C PHE A 350 6.21 2.68 7.25
N ILE A 351 6.32 2.34 5.96
CA ILE A 351 5.36 2.75 4.92
C ILE A 351 3.96 2.21 5.23
N GLY A 352 3.83 0.92 5.55
CA GLY A 352 2.55 0.33 5.90
C GLY A 352 1.92 0.98 7.14
N ALA A 353 2.74 1.18 8.19
CA ALA A 353 2.28 1.82 9.42
C ALA A 353 1.85 3.29 9.19
N SER A 354 2.62 4.06 8.42
CA SER A 354 2.28 5.47 8.15
C SER A 354 0.98 5.63 7.37
N ASN A 355 0.71 4.77 6.39
CA ASN A 355 -0.52 4.82 5.62
C ASN A 355 -1.76 4.56 6.50
N GLU A 356 -1.77 3.44 7.21
CA GLU A 356 -2.95 3.02 7.98
C GLU A 356 -3.16 3.87 9.25
N LEU A 357 -2.06 4.26 9.92
CA LEU A 357 -2.15 5.18 11.05
C LEU A 357 -2.53 6.59 10.59
N GLY A 358 -2.08 7.02 9.41
CA GLY A 358 -2.48 8.28 8.79
C GLY A 358 -3.97 8.31 8.44
N ASP A 359 -4.51 7.19 7.97
CA ASP A 359 -5.95 7.05 7.73
C ASP A 359 -6.75 7.18 9.04
N PHE A 360 -6.27 6.59 10.13
CA PHE A 360 -6.90 6.72 11.45
C PHE A 360 -6.76 8.15 12.01
N GLU A 361 -5.56 8.74 11.92
CA GLU A 361 -5.30 10.12 12.35
C GLU A 361 -6.21 11.11 11.61
N SER A 362 -6.28 11.00 10.29
CA SER A 362 -7.14 11.83 9.44
C SER A 362 -8.62 11.69 9.81
N GLY A 363 -9.08 10.47 10.09
CA GLY A 363 -10.44 10.20 10.56
C GLY A 363 -10.73 10.85 11.91
N MET A 364 -9.80 10.76 12.85
CA MET A 364 -9.90 11.37 14.19
C MET A 364 -9.86 12.91 14.11
N THR A 365 -8.91 13.46 13.38
CA THR A 365 -8.77 14.91 13.19
C THR A 365 -10.01 15.48 12.50
N ALA A 366 -10.58 14.77 11.53
CA ALA A 366 -11.80 15.17 10.87
C ALA A 366 -13.04 15.08 11.78
N ALA A 367 -13.07 14.14 12.72
CA ALA A 367 -14.15 14.07 13.72
C ALA A 367 -14.10 15.23 14.71
N LEU A 368 -12.91 15.74 15.04
CA LEU A 368 -12.71 16.84 15.99
C LEU A 368 -12.87 18.22 15.36
N PHE A 369 -12.32 18.44 14.17
CA PHE A 369 -12.21 19.77 13.54
C PHE A 369 -13.07 19.91 12.29
N GLY A 370 -13.67 18.81 11.81
CA GLY A 370 -14.39 18.74 10.54
C GLY A 370 -13.48 18.30 9.39
N THR A 371 -14.09 17.80 8.32
CA THR A 371 -13.38 17.13 7.21
C THR A 371 -12.46 18.07 6.44
N ILE A 372 -12.94 19.26 6.05
CA ILE A 372 -12.14 20.24 5.30
C ILE A 372 -10.94 20.73 6.12
N PRO A 373 -11.14 21.23 7.37
CA PRO A 373 -10.02 21.61 8.22
C PRO A 373 -9.00 20.47 8.44
N ALA A 374 -9.45 19.23 8.63
CA ALA A 374 -8.55 18.12 8.83
C ALA A 374 -7.58 17.91 7.65
N VAL A 375 -8.08 17.93 6.42
CA VAL A 375 -7.24 17.79 5.21
C VAL A 375 -6.30 19.00 5.05
N VAL A 376 -6.75 20.20 5.36
CA VAL A 376 -5.91 21.40 5.31
C VAL A 376 -4.83 21.37 6.39
N ILE A 377 -5.16 20.96 7.61
CA ILE A 377 -4.20 20.79 8.72
C ILE A 377 -3.17 19.71 8.35
N GLY A 378 -3.62 18.60 7.76
CA GLY A 378 -2.73 17.53 7.31
C GLY A 378 -1.74 17.99 6.24
N GLY A 379 -2.21 18.70 5.21
CA GLY A 379 -1.34 19.28 4.19
C GLY A 379 -0.37 20.33 4.75
N LEU A 380 -0.84 21.18 5.68
CA LEU A 380 0.02 22.13 6.39
C LEU A 380 1.06 21.40 7.25
N GLY A 381 0.64 20.35 7.96
CA GLY A 381 1.53 19.48 8.73
C GLY A 381 2.66 18.91 7.87
N THR A 382 2.34 18.45 6.66
CA THR A 382 3.35 18.00 5.68
C THR A 382 4.33 19.11 5.34
N LEU A 383 3.88 20.34 5.10
CA LEU A 383 4.77 21.48 4.84
C LEU A 383 5.66 21.83 6.05
N VAL A 384 5.12 21.74 7.26
CA VAL A 384 5.90 21.89 8.50
C VAL A 384 6.95 20.81 8.62
N VAL A 385 6.61 19.54 8.32
CA VAL A 385 7.58 18.43 8.27
C VAL A 385 8.70 18.73 7.28
N VAL A 386 8.38 19.17 6.06
CA VAL A 386 9.39 19.57 5.06
C VAL A 386 10.35 20.63 5.64
N ALA A 387 9.83 21.70 6.20
CA ALA A 387 10.64 22.78 6.78
C ALA A 387 11.50 22.31 7.96
N ALA A 388 10.95 21.45 8.82
CA ALA A 388 11.65 20.86 9.95
C ALA A 388 12.77 19.92 9.50
N TRP A 389 12.51 19.03 8.54
CA TRP A 389 13.49 18.06 8.03
C TRP A 389 14.63 18.71 7.27
N MET A 390 14.38 19.81 6.56
CA MET A 390 15.45 20.62 5.95
C MET A 390 16.47 21.10 7.00
N ARG A 391 16.03 21.37 8.23
CA ARG A 391 16.89 21.80 9.34
C ARG A 391 17.48 20.62 10.12
N LEU A 392 16.71 19.58 10.37
CA LEU A 392 17.13 18.42 11.16
C LEU A 392 18.04 17.46 10.37
N PHE A 393 17.86 17.38 9.06
CA PHE A 393 18.63 16.50 8.18
C PHE A 393 19.30 17.26 7.01
N PRO A 394 20.21 18.21 7.29
CA PRO A 394 20.91 18.96 6.26
C PRO A 394 21.65 18.08 5.22
N PRO A 395 22.22 16.90 5.61
CA PRO A 395 22.85 16.00 4.63
C PRO A 395 21.87 15.51 3.56
N LEU A 396 20.60 15.25 3.91
CA LEU A 396 19.58 14.79 2.95
C LEU A 396 19.19 15.89 1.95
N TRP A 397 19.02 17.13 2.43
CA TRP A 397 18.71 18.28 1.59
C TRP A 397 19.83 18.60 0.59
N LYS A 398 21.09 18.43 1.02
CA LYS A 398 22.28 18.77 0.24
C LYS A 398 22.74 17.68 -0.74
N VAL A 399 22.09 16.53 -0.79
CA VAL A 399 22.42 15.45 -1.72
C VAL A 399 22.25 15.96 -3.15
N ASP A 400 23.34 16.00 -3.92
CA ASP A 400 23.29 16.36 -5.34
C ASP A 400 22.96 15.15 -6.19
N ARG A 401 23.78 14.09 -6.13
CA ARG A 401 23.57 12.86 -6.89
C ARG A 401 23.10 11.72 -5.98
N LEU A 402 22.25 10.85 -6.50
CA LEU A 402 21.81 9.65 -5.78
C LEU A 402 22.97 8.76 -5.31
N THR A 403 24.06 8.75 -6.08
CA THR A 403 25.30 8.02 -5.78
C THR A 403 26.12 8.62 -4.64
N ASP A 404 25.91 9.89 -4.28
CA ASP A 404 26.65 10.54 -3.19
C ASP A 404 26.23 9.99 -1.81
N ALA A 405 25.15 9.19 -1.75
CA ALA A 405 24.73 8.48 -0.56
C ALA A 405 25.55 7.22 -0.25
N VAL A 406 26.44 6.79 -1.17
CA VAL A 406 27.33 5.64 -0.96
C VAL A 406 28.27 5.95 0.20
N PRO A 407 28.34 5.09 1.24
CA PRO A 407 29.30 5.28 2.33
C PRO A 407 30.72 5.28 1.76
N ALA A 408 31.54 6.28 2.15
CA ALA A 408 32.97 6.20 1.89
C ALA A 408 33.49 4.87 2.46
N VAL A 409 34.11 4.06 1.61
CA VAL A 409 34.74 2.81 2.04
C VAL A 409 35.90 3.21 2.94
N SER A 410 35.69 3.01 4.27
CA SER A 410 36.74 3.17 5.28
C SER A 410 37.47 1.86 5.49
#